data_634dca424b94ff5c6c42bd77a8303be9
#
_entry.id   634dca424b94ff5c6c42bd77a8303be9
#
_cell.length_a   1.000
_cell.length_b   1.000
_cell.length_c   1.000
_cell.angle_alpha   90.00
_cell.angle_beta   90.00
_cell.angle_gamma   90.00
#
_symmetry.space_group_name_H-M   'P 1'
#
loop_
_entity.id
_entity.type
_entity.pdbx_description
1 polymer ?
#
loop_
_entity_poly.entity_id
_entity_poly.type
_entity_poly.pdbx_seq_one_letter_code
_entity_poly.pdbx_strand_id
1 'polypeptide(L)'
;EGSGKTSQVPLLAETLRQQGYVALTTREPGGTPIVEQIRKVILDLKNTDMHPRTEILLFQAARAQHVEQVIRPHLAQGGIVLCDRYADSTLAYQGYGRQTDLVELRKIIYYATGGLMPDLTLLFDMDVMDGLRRRSKGGDVNRLDSLDLAFYERVRQGYLSLAAAEPQRWALIDASRSIAEVRAQVWQVVSGRLRSEI
;
A
#
# COMPACT_ATOMS: atom_id res chain seq x y z
N GLU A 1 3.87 -0.09 9.37
CA GLU A 1 5.30 -0.21 9.09
C GLU A 1 5.86 -1.50 9.68
N GLY A 2 6.96 -2.05 9.12
CA GLY A 2 7.63 -3.25 9.64
C GLY A 2 6.85 -4.57 9.56
N SER A 3 5.66 -4.59 8.93
CA SER A 3 4.79 -5.77 8.86
C SER A 3 5.22 -6.84 7.84
N GLY A 4 6.35 -6.68 7.15
CA GLY A 4 6.88 -7.67 6.22
C GLY A 4 6.25 -7.67 4.82
N LYS A 5 5.39 -6.71 4.47
CA LYS A 5 4.76 -6.61 3.13
C LYS A 5 5.76 -6.72 1.99
N THR A 6 6.82 -5.92 2.03
CA THR A 6 7.84 -5.84 0.98
C THR A 6 8.54 -7.19 0.74
N SER A 7 8.65 -8.03 1.78
CA SER A 7 9.20 -9.39 1.65
C SER A 7 8.20 -10.37 1.04
N GLN A 8 6.89 -10.17 1.25
CA GLN A 8 5.85 -11.09 0.75
C GLN A 8 5.49 -10.84 -0.72
N VAL A 9 5.60 -9.60 -1.22
CA VAL A 9 5.25 -9.26 -2.62
C VAL A 9 6.04 -10.09 -3.64
N PRO A 10 7.38 -10.22 -3.56
CA PRO A 10 8.13 -11.08 -4.49
C PRO A 10 7.76 -12.55 -4.39
N LEU A 11 7.52 -13.06 -3.17
CA LEU A 11 7.16 -14.46 -2.94
C LEU A 11 5.79 -14.79 -3.56
N LEU A 12 4.82 -13.88 -3.41
CA LEU A 12 3.51 -14.04 -4.06
C LEU A 12 3.61 -13.96 -5.57
N ALA A 13 4.40 -13.02 -6.11
CA ALA A 13 4.61 -12.89 -7.56
C ALA A 13 5.20 -14.16 -8.16
N GLU A 14 6.20 -14.74 -7.49
CA GLU A 14 6.80 -16.00 -7.92
C GLU A 14 5.78 -17.14 -7.93
N THR A 15 4.98 -17.26 -6.87
CA THR A 15 3.92 -18.28 -6.78
C THR A 15 2.88 -18.12 -7.90
N LEU A 16 2.44 -16.90 -8.19
CA LEU A 16 1.51 -16.63 -9.29
C LEU A 16 2.10 -17.00 -10.65
N ARG A 17 3.37 -16.66 -10.89
CA ARG A 17 4.04 -17.03 -12.17
C ARG A 17 4.18 -18.55 -12.33
N GLN A 18 4.45 -19.28 -11.25
CA GLN A 18 4.48 -20.74 -11.25
C GLN A 18 3.12 -21.36 -11.57
N GLN A 19 2.02 -20.63 -11.27
CA GLN A 19 0.66 -21.00 -11.62
C GLN A 19 0.23 -20.53 -13.03
N GLY A 20 1.14 -19.92 -13.81
CA GLY A 20 0.89 -19.48 -15.18
C GLY A 20 0.36 -18.06 -15.33
N TYR A 21 0.24 -17.27 -14.25
CA TYR A 21 -0.21 -15.89 -14.32
C TYR A 21 0.94 -14.93 -14.70
N VAL A 22 0.61 -13.90 -15.47
CA VAL A 22 1.53 -12.79 -15.76
C VAL A 22 1.43 -11.77 -14.61
N ALA A 23 2.38 -11.84 -13.66
CA ALA A 23 2.35 -11.02 -12.46
C ALA A 23 3.42 -9.93 -12.49
N LEU A 24 3.00 -8.66 -12.35
CA LEU A 24 3.84 -7.48 -12.17
C LEU A 24 3.91 -7.11 -10.68
N THR A 25 5.11 -6.81 -10.19
CA THR A 25 5.31 -6.22 -8.87
C THR A 25 5.66 -4.75 -8.99
N THR A 26 5.01 -3.90 -8.19
CA THR A 26 5.27 -2.46 -8.14
C THR A 26 5.01 -1.92 -6.74
N ARG A 27 5.25 -0.61 -6.52
CA ARG A 27 5.03 0.05 -5.23
C ARG A 27 4.63 1.51 -5.40
N GLU A 28 4.00 2.09 -4.39
CA GLU A 28 3.74 3.52 -4.32
C GLU A 28 4.39 4.18 -3.09
N PRO A 29 4.92 5.40 -3.27
CA PRO A 29 5.22 6.06 -4.54
C PRO A 29 6.42 5.40 -5.21
N GLY A 30 6.37 5.19 -6.53
CA GLY A 30 7.43 4.54 -7.30
C GLY A 30 6.94 4.01 -8.65
N GLY A 31 7.81 3.27 -9.33
CA GLY A 31 7.46 2.52 -10.54
C GLY A 31 7.69 3.23 -11.87
N THR A 32 7.94 4.55 -11.92
CA THR A 32 8.30 5.28 -13.13
C THR A 32 9.35 6.35 -12.86
N PRO A 33 10.14 6.79 -13.85
CA PRO A 33 11.16 7.84 -13.66
C PRO A 33 10.60 9.14 -13.08
N ILE A 34 9.41 9.56 -13.51
CA ILE A 34 8.74 10.76 -12.99
C ILE A 34 8.34 10.55 -11.52
N VAL A 35 7.75 9.39 -11.21
CA VAL A 35 7.31 9.08 -9.85
C VAL A 35 8.50 8.95 -8.89
N GLU A 36 9.63 8.41 -9.33
CA GLU A 36 10.85 8.34 -8.49
C GLU A 36 11.41 9.74 -8.15
N GLN A 37 11.23 10.74 -9.03
CA GLN A 37 11.56 12.13 -8.70
C GLN A 37 10.62 12.69 -7.63
N ILE A 38 9.31 12.49 -7.78
CA ILE A 38 8.31 12.90 -6.78
C ILE A 38 8.57 12.18 -5.44
N ARG A 39 8.88 10.89 -5.47
CA ARG A 39 9.23 10.10 -4.29
C ARG A 39 10.42 10.72 -3.52
N LYS A 40 11.46 11.16 -4.21
CA LYS A 40 12.60 11.83 -3.57
C LYS A 40 12.15 13.05 -2.77
N VAL A 41 11.25 13.87 -3.33
CA VAL A 41 10.72 15.05 -2.62
C VAL A 41 9.89 14.63 -1.40
N ILE A 42 9.01 13.63 -1.54
CA ILE A 42 8.13 13.18 -0.45
C ILE A 42 8.92 12.63 0.74
N LEU A 43 9.97 11.84 0.47
CA LEU A 43 10.68 11.07 1.49
C LEU A 43 11.95 11.75 2.03
N ASP A 44 12.38 12.86 1.44
CA ASP A 44 13.58 13.57 1.88
C ASP A 44 13.44 14.08 3.32
N LEU A 45 14.38 13.67 4.16
CA LEU A 45 14.45 14.06 5.58
C LEU A 45 14.59 15.59 5.78
N LYS A 46 15.04 16.33 4.75
CA LYS A 46 15.16 17.79 4.80
C LYS A 46 13.81 18.50 4.65
N ASN A 47 12.80 17.88 4.10
CA ASN A 47 11.49 18.47 3.83
C ASN A 47 10.56 18.38 5.04
N THR A 48 11.04 18.82 6.21
CA THR A 48 10.31 18.73 7.49
C THR A 48 9.12 19.69 7.59
N ASP A 49 9.15 20.78 6.85
CA ASP A 49 8.12 21.82 6.79
C ASP A 49 7.06 21.58 5.71
N MET A 50 7.08 20.39 5.06
CA MET A 50 6.10 20.05 4.02
C MET A 50 4.67 20.12 4.57
N HIS A 51 3.87 21.02 4.00
CA HIS A 51 2.48 21.19 4.38
C HIS A 51 1.67 19.92 4.05
N PRO A 52 0.73 19.47 4.90
CA PRO A 52 -0.05 18.24 4.67
C PRO A 52 -0.77 18.18 3.31
N ARG A 53 -1.30 19.29 2.82
CA ARG A 53 -1.90 19.33 1.46
C ARG A 53 -0.88 19.09 0.36
N THR A 54 0.33 19.63 0.49
CA THR A 54 1.43 19.37 -0.46
C THR A 54 1.79 17.90 -0.47
N GLU A 55 1.91 17.27 0.71
CA GLU A 55 2.15 15.83 0.83
C GLU A 55 1.08 15.01 0.10
N ILE A 56 -0.21 15.31 0.34
CA ILE A 56 -1.34 14.64 -0.31
C ILE A 56 -1.24 14.78 -1.84
N LEU A 57 -1.06 16.00 -2.35
CA LEU A 57 -1.02 16.27 -3.78
C LEU A 57 0.16 15.59 -4.47
N LEU A 58 1.33 15.54 -3.83
CA LEU A 58 2.49 14.81 -4.35
C LEU A 58 2.24 13.31 -4.43
N PHE A 59 1.62 12.70 -3.41
CA PHE A 59 1.22 11.29 -3.46
C PHE A 59 0.22 11.04 -4.60
N GLN A 60 -0.75 11.94 -4.81
CA GLN A 60 -1.74 11.75 -5.87
C GLN A 60 -1.15 11.99 -7.27
N ALA A 61 -0.25 12.97 -7.43
CA ALA A 61 0.47 13.17 -8.70
C ALA A 61 1.31 11.94 -9.07
N ALA A 62 2.04 11.37 -8.08
CA ALA A 62 2.78 10.13 -8.26
C ALA A 62 1.85 8.96 -8.66
N ARG A 63 0.72 8.82 -7.99
CA ARG A 63 -0.28 7.77 -8.28
C ARG A 63 -0.87 7.89 -9.67
N ALA A 64 -1.28 9.08 -10.08
CA ALA A 64 -1.85 9.30 -11.41
C ALA A 64 -0.89 8.84 -12.51
N GLN A 65 0.38 9.23 -12.43
CA GLN A 65 1.41 8.78 -13.38
C GLN A 65 1.63 7.27 -13.34
N HIS A 66 1.67 6.67 -12.13
CA HIS A 66 1.88 5.24 -11.95
C HIS A 66 0.72 4.41 -12.52
N VAL A 67 -0.52 4.84 -12.26
CA VAL A 67 -1.72 4.16 -12.77
C VAL A 67 -1.72 4.12 -14.29
N GLU A 68 -1.54 5.27 -14.95
CA GLU A 68 -1.63 5.36 -16.41
C GLU A 68 -0.45 4.72 -17.13
N GLN A 69 0.75 4.81 -16.56
CA GLN A 69 1.97 4.34 -17.25
C GLN A 69 2.29 2.86 -16.96
N VAL A 70 1.87 2.32 -15.80
CA VAL A 70 2.29 0.99 -15.34
C VAL A 70 1.10 0.07 -15.11
N ILE A 71 0.13 0.48 -14.26
CA ILE A 71 -0.91 -0.43 -13.79
C ILE A 71 -1.90 -0.75 -14.90
N ARG A 72 -2.52 0.26 -15.50
CA ARG A 72 -3.53 0.07 -16.57
C ARG A 72 -3.01 -0.71 -17.77
N PRO A 73 -1.81 -0.41 -18.33
CA PRO A 73 -1.29 -1.17 -19.45
C PRO A 73 -1.07 -2.65 -19.14
N HIS A 74 -0.65 -2.98 -17.92
CA HIS A 74 -0.45 -4.37 -17.51
C HIS A 74 -1.78 -5.11 -17.33
N LEU A 75 -2.75 -4.48 -16.67
CA LEU A 75 -4.09 -5.02 -16.50
C LEU A 75 -4.80 -5.23 -17.86
N ALA A 76 -4.64 -4.30 -18.81
CA ALA A 76 -5.20 -4.40 -20.14
C ALA A 76 -4.68 -5.61 -20.94
N GLN A 77 -3.53 -6.16 -20.56
CA GLN A 77 -2.97 -7.39 -21.13
C GLN A 77 -3.42 -8.66 -20.40
N GLY A 78 -4.37 -8.56 -19.46
CA GLY A 78 -4.84 -9.68 -18.63
C GLY A 78 -3.87 -10.07 -17.53
N GLY A 79 -2.92 -9.21 -17.17
CA GLY A 79 -1.95 -9.46 -16.12
C GLY A 79 -2.49 -9.15 -14.72
N ILE A 80 -1.79 -9.64 -13.70
CA ILE A 80 -2.04 -9.34 -12.28
C ILE A 80 -1.02 -8.31 -11.81
N VAL A 81 -1.47 -7.25 -11.11
CA VAL A 81 -0.60 -6.25 -10.50
C VAL A 81 -0.57 -6.43 -8.99
N LEU A 82 0.63 -6.64 -8.44
CA LEU A 82 0.90 -6.65 -7.00
C LEU A 82 1.55 -5.32 -6.62
N CYS A 83 0.81 -4.46 -5.95
CA CYS A 83 1.27 -3.13 -5.58
C CYS A 83 1.50 -3.03 -4.06
N ASP A 84 2.76 -2.78 -3.63
CA ASP A 84 3.02 -2.43 -2.22
C ASP A 84 2.57 -0.99 -1.97
N ARG A 85 1.46 -0.84 -1.25
CA ARG A 85 0.68 0.39 -1.02
C ARG A 85 -0.04 0.90 -2.27
N TYR A 86 -1.22 1.46 -2.07
CA TYR A 86 -2.05 2.10 -3.09
C TYR A 86 -2.98 3.14 -2.45
N ALA A 87 -4.11 3.42 -3.06
CA ALA A 87 -5.10 4.44 -2.66
C ALA A 87 -5.46 4.41 -1.15
N ASP A 88 -5.68 3.22 -0.60
CA ASP A 88 -6.05 3.03 0.81
C ASP A 88 -4.97 3.53 1.78
N SER A 89 -3.71 3.52 1.37
CA SER A 89 -2.62 4.08 2.20
C SER A 89 -2.77 5.58 2.39
N THR A 90 -3.28 6.32 1.40
CA THR A 90 -3.58 7.75 1.56
C THR A 90 -4.72 7.98 2.56
N LEU A 91 -5.79 7.17 2.50
CA LEU A 91 -6.87 7.27 3.47
C LEU A 91 -6.38 6.98 4.89
N ALA A 92 -5.55 5.96 5.08
CA ALA A 92 -5.02 5.60 6.39
C ALA A 92 -4.03 6.65 6.92
N TYR A 93 -3.03 7.05 6.13
CA TYR A 93 -1.95 7.95 6.57
C TYR A 93 -2.38 9.41 6.62
N GLN A 94 -2.87 9.95 5.50
CA GLN A 94 -3.26 11.35 5.40
C GLN A 94 -4.67 11.57 5.97
N GLY A 95 -5.59 10.63 5.78
CA GLY A 95 -6.93 10.69 6.34
C GLY A 95 -6.93 10.50 7.85
N TYR A 96 -6.80 9.27 8.31
CA TYR A 96 -6.87 8.95 9.75
C TYR A 96 -5.63 9.45 10.51
N GLY A 97 -4.43 9.20 10.01
CA GLY A 97 -3.18 9.59 10.67
C GLY A 97 -3.07 11.10 10.87
N ARG A 98 -3.21 11.88 9.79
CA ARG A 98 -3.18 13.36 9.78
C ARG A 98 -4.52 14.01 10.09
N GLN A 99 -5.59 13.23 10.27
CA GLN A 99 -6.95 13.73 10.54
C GLN A 99 -7.48 14.69 9.47
N THR A 100 -7.19 14.40 8.19
CA THR A 100 -7.72 15.15 7.05
C THR A 100 -9.09 14.62 6.67
N ASP A 101 -9.95 15.48 6.11
CA ASP A 101 -11.29 15.11 5.65
C ASP A 101 -11.27 13.96 4.64
N LEU A 102 -11.91 12.85 5.00
CA LEU A 102 -11.94 11.65 4.19
C LEU A 102 -12.77 11.81 2.90
N VAL A 103 -13.79 12.68 2.92
CA VAL A 103 -14.64 12.91 1.74
C VAL A 103 -13.84 13.60 0.66
N GLU A 104 -13.11 14.67 1.02
CA GLU A 104 -12.23 15.37 0.09
C GLU A 104 -11.07 14.49 -0.40
N LEU A 105 -10.47 13.70 0.50
CA LEU A 105 -9.42 12.75 0.10
C LEU A 105 -9.93 11.71 -0.91
N ARG A 106 -11.13 11.16 -0.72
CA ARG A 106 -11.71 10.20 -1.67
C ARG A 106 -11.90 10.80 -3.06
N LYS A 107 -12.33 12.07 -3.16
CA LYS A 107 -12.47 12.78 -4.45
C LYS A 107 -11.13 12.91 -5.18
N ILE A 108 -10.09 13.34 -4.44
CA ILE A 108 -8.74 13.52 -5.01
C ILE A 108 -8.14 12.17 -5.42
N ILE A 109 -8.33 11.13 -4.59
CA ILE A 109 -7.90 9.76 -4.91
C ILE A 109 -8.62 9.24 -6.15
N TYR A 110 -9.94 9.41 -6.24
CA TYR A 110 -10.72 8.99 -7.40
C TYR A 110 -10.22 9.64 -8.69
N TYR A 111 -9.94 10.96 -8.65
CA TYR A 111 -9.35 11.67 -9.78
C TYR A 111 -7.98 11.11 -10.16
N ALA A 112 -7.10 10.90 -9.18
CA ALA A 112 -5.74 10.42 -9.42
C ALA A 112 -5.68 8.96 -9.93
N THR A 113 -6.62 8.11 -9.51
CA THR A 113 -6.69 6.71 -9.95
C THR A 113 -7.48 6.54 -11.26
N GLY A 114 -8.20 7.60 -11.69
CA GLY A 114 -9.20 7.46 -12.76
C GLY A 114 -10.27 6.42 -12.40
N GLY A 115 -10.63 6.32 -11.11
CA GLY A 115 -11.59 5.35 -10.58
C GLY A 115 -11.05 3.93 -10.41
N LEU A 116 -9.79 3.65 -10.77
CA LEU A 116 -9.21 2.31 -10.60
C LEU A 116 -8.97 2.02 -9.11
N MET A 117 -9.62 0.98 -8.61
CA MET A 117 -9.44 0.47 -7.25
C MET A 117 -8.93 -0.99 -7.30
N PRO A 118 -8.24 -1.48 -6.27
CA PRO A 118 -7.78 -2.87 -6.24
C PRO A 118 -8.97 -3.83 -6.04
N ASP A 119 -8.93 -4.99 -6.70
CA ASP A 119 -9.90 -6.08 -6.52
C ASP A 119 -9.75 -6.75 -5.16
N LEU A 120 -8.51 -6.75 -4.63
CA LEU A 120 -8.18 -7.30 -3.32
C LEU A 120 -7.12 -6.45 -2.63
N THR A 121 -7.36 -6.09 -1.37
CA THR A 121 -6.36 -5.47 -0.50
C THR A 121 -6.01 -6.42 0.64
N LEU A 122 -4.73 -6.77 0.77
CA LEU A 122 -4.20 -7.55 1.89
C LEU A 122 -3.68 -6.60 2.97
N LEU A 123 -4.34 -6.57 4.12
CA LEU A 123 -3.88 -5.81 5.28
C LEU A 123 -3.03 -6.69 6.19
N PHE A 124 -1.73 -6.44 6.20
CA PHE A 124 -0.78 -7.07 7.12
C PHE A 124 -0.87 -6.38 8.48
N ASP A 125 -1.70 -6.90 9.37
CA ASP A 125 -1.92 -6.33 10.70
C ASP A 125 -0.98 -6.94 11.74
N MET A 126 -0.49 -6.08 12.63
CA MET A 126 0.27 -6.45 13.81
C MET A 126 0.27 -5.29 14.83
N ASP A 127 0.79 -5.54 16.01
CA ASP A 127 0.99 -4.48 17.01
C ASP A 127 1.90 -3.36 16.47
N VAL A 128 1.52 -2.10 16.75
CA VAL A 128 2.23 -0.93 16.20
C VAL A 128 3.66 -0.87 16.73
N MET A 129 3.86 -1.12 18.02
CA MET A 129 5.19 -1.08 18.64
C MET A 129 6.12 -2.14 18.07
N ASP A 130 5.60 -3.35 17.83
CA ASP A 130 6.36 -4.43 17.22
C ASP A 130 6.73 -4.13 15.77
N GLY A 131 5.80 -3.53 15.02
CA GLY A 131 6.05 -3.05 13.66
C GLY A 131 7.16 -1.99 13.62
N LEU A 132 7.08 -0.96 14.47
CA LEU A 132 8.09 0.08 14.56
C LEU A 132 9.45 -0.45 14.98
N ARG A 133 9.50 -1.39 15.95
CA ARG A 133 10.74 -2.08 16.34
C ARG A 133 11.37 -2.88 15.19
N ARG A 134 10.56 -3.53 14.37
CA ARG A 134 11.06 -4.22 13.15
C ARG A 134 11.56 -3.21 12.13
N ARG A 135 10.83 -2.11 11.93
CA ARG A 135 11.20 -1.05 10.98
C ARG A 135 12.53 -0.38 11.35
N SER A 136 12.75 -0.06 12.65
CA SER A 136 13.98 0.58 13.12
C SER A 136 15.25 -0.26 12.91
N LYS A 137 15.12 -1.58 12.78
CA LYS A 137 16.24 -2.49 12.46
C LYS A 137 16.57 -2.53 10.97
N GLY A 138 15.71 -1.98 10.10
CA GLY A 138 15.83 -2.06 8.64
C GLY A 138 16.70 -1.01 7.96
N GLY A 139 17.24 -0.03 8.67
CA GLY A 139 18.29 0.90 8.22
C GLY A 139 17.84 2.11 7.38
N ASP A 140 16.87 2.00 6.50
CA ASP A 140 16.43 3.10 5.63
C ASP A 140 15.33 3.95 6.30
N VAL A 141 15.75 4.99 7.01
CA VAL A 141 14.83 5.95 7.65
C VAL A 141 14.42 7.02 6.64
N ASN A 142 13.14 7.36 6.62
CA ASN A 142 12.58 8.43 5.79
C ASN A 142 11.74 9.41 6.66
N ARG A 143 11.31 10.53 6.07
CA ARG A 143 10.57 11.58 6.77
C ARG A 143 9.33 11.08 7.53
N LEU A 144 8.63 10.08 7.02
CA LEU A 144 7.43 9.54 7.67
C LEU A 144 7.78 8.70 8.91
N ASP A 145 8.95 8.08 8.95
CA ASP A 145 9.39 7.26 10.10
C ASP A 145 9.65 8.11 11.38
N SER A 146 9.70 9.44 11.26
CA SER A 146 9.86 10.35 12.41
C SER A 146 8.54 10.71 13.12
N LEU A 147 7.41 10.18 12.65
CA LEU A 147 6.09 10.44 13.23
C LEU A 147 5.90 9.68 14.56
N ASP A 148 5.05 10.21 15.43
CA ASP A 148 4.84 9.67 16.77
C ASP A 148 4.01 8.37 16.79
N LEU A 149 4.03 7.66 17.92
CA LEU A 149 3.29 6.43 18.10
C LEU A 149 1.78 6.63 17.89
N ALA A 150 1.23 7.73 18.44
CA ALA A 150 -0.20 8.03 18.33
C ALA A 150 -0.65 8.21 16.87
N PHE A 151 0.24 8.73 16.00
CA PHE A 151 -0.01 8.78 14.56
C PHE A 151 -0.17 7.38 13.97
N TYR A 152 0.75 6.46 14.29
CA TYR A 152 0.69 5.09 13.75
C TYR A 152 -0.47 4.28 14.30
N GLU A 153 -0.89 4.53 15.55
CA GLU A 153 -2.10 3.95 16.12
C GLU A 153 -3.34 4.40 15.34
N ARG A 154 -3.45 5.71 15.04
CA ARG A 154 -4.53 6.21 14.18
C ARG A 154 -4.50 5.63 12.77
N VAL A 155 -3.31 5.47 12.19
CA VAL A 155 -3.14 4.83 10.88
C VAL A 155 -3.64 3.39 10.90
N ARG A 156 -3.23 2.59 11.91
CA ARG A 156 -3.70 1.20 12.07
C ARG A 156 -5.21 1.15 12.22
N GLN A 157 -5.78 1.98 13.11
CA GLN A 157 -7.23 2.06 13.29
C GLN A 157 -7.93 2.46 12.00
N GLY A 158 -7.34 3.37 11.22
CA GLY A 158 -7.84 3.75 9.91
C GLY A 158 -7.90 2.58 8.93
N TYR A 159 -6.85 1.79 8.83
CA TYR A 159 -6.85 0.59 8.00
C TYR A 159 -7.91 -0.44 8.43
N LEU A 160 -8.05 -0.68 9.73
CA LEU A 160 -9.06 -1.61 10.26
C LEU A 160 -10.48 -1.12 9.97
N SER A 161 -10.71 0.19 10.09
CA SER A 161 -12.00 0.81 9.74
C SER A 161 -12.32 0.69 8.25
N LEU A 162 -11.34 0.91 7.38
CA LEU A 162 -11.48 0.74 5.93
C LEU A 162 -11.77 -0.72 5.56
N ALA A 163 -11.05 -1.66 6.17
CA ALA A 163 -11.28 -3.09 5.96
C ALA A 163 -12.67 -3.54 6.41
N ALA A 164 -13.15 -3.05 7.55
CA ALA A 164 -14.48 -3.35 8.06
C ALA A 164 -15.60 -2.75 7.18
N ALA A 165 -15.34 -1.61 6.52
CA ALA A 165 -16.31 -0.96 5.64
C ALA A 165 -16.46 -1.67 4.28
N GLU A 166 -15.44 -2.39 3.82
CA GLU A 166 -15.43 -3.06 2.51
C GLU A 166 -14.93 -4.53 2.62
N PRO A 167 -15.58 -5.39 3.42
CA PRO A 167 -15.06 -6.73 3.73
C PRO A 167 -14.89 -7.63 2.49
N GLN A 168 -15.58 -7.33 1.39
CA GLN A 168 -15.46 -8.07 0.14
C GLN A 168 -14.14 -7.80 -0.60
N ARG A 169 -13.53 -6.63 -0.36
CA ARG A 169 -12.29 -6.18 -1.01
C ARG A 169 -11.06 -6.39 -0.12
N TRP A 170 -11.22 -6.60 1.18
CA TRP A 170 -10.12 -6.68 2.13
C TRP A 170 -9.98 -8.06 2.74
N ALA A 171 -8.73 -8.44 3.01
CA ALA A 171 -8.40 -9.59 3.84
C ALA A 171 -7.31 -9.21 4.85
N LEU A 172 -7.52 -9.59 6.11
CA LEU A 172 -6.56 -9.39 7.18
C LEU A 172 -5.56 -10.55 7.20
N ILE A 173 -4.28 -10.21 7.27
CA ILE A 173 -3.16 -11.16 7.38
C ILE A 173 -2.47 -10.90 8.72
N ASP A 174 -2.38 -11.92 9.56
CA ASP A 174 -1.67 -11.85 10.85
C ASP A 174 -0.14 -11.77 10.61
N ALA A 175 0.39 -10.54 10.58
CA ALA A 175 1.80 -10.28 10.33
C ALA A 175 2.70 -10.51 11.56
N SER A 176 2.15 -10.96 12.69
CA SER A 176 2.92 -11.37 13.87
C SER A 176 3.59 -12.74 13.68
N ARG A 177 3.04 -13.56 12.80
CA ARG A 177 3.47 -14.92 12.48
C ARG A 177 4.82 -14.98 11.77
N SER A 178 5.35 -16.18 11.60
CA SER A 178 6.55 -16.44 10.80
C SER A 178 6.32 -16.10 9.32
N ILE A 179 7.41 -15.81 8.57
CA ILE A 179 7.35 -15.51 7.14
C ILE A 179 6.62 -16.62 6.35
N ALA A 180 6.85 -17.89 6.73
CA ALA A 180 6.25 -19.03 6.06
C ALA A 180 4.72 -19.11 6.30
N GLU A 181 4.27 -18.87 7.55
CA GLU A 181 2.84 -18.86 7.90
C GLU A 181 2.13 -17.69 7.22
N VAL A 182 2.74 -16.49 7.23
CA VAL A 182 2.22 -15.32 6.51
C VAL A 182 2.08 -15.61 5.01
N ARG A 183 3.11 -16.22 4.39
CA ARG A 183 3.05 -16.65 2.98
C ARG A 183 1.89 -17.60 2.72
N ALA A 184 1.68 -18.59 3.60
CA ALA A 184 0.58 -19.53 3.45
C ALA A 184 -0.79 -18.84 3.54
N GLN A 185 -1.00 -17.93 4.50
CA GLN A 185 -2.23 -17.13 4.62
C GLN A 185 -2.47 -16.28 3.36
N VAL A 186 -1.44 -15.56 2.89
CA VAL A 186 -1.51 -14.74 1.66
C VAL A 186 -1.94 -15.60 0.48
N TRP A 187 -1.30 -16.76 0.28
CA TRP A 187 -1.64 -17.66 -0.82
C TRP A 187 -3.07 -18.21 -0.70
N GLN A 188 -3.50 -18.60 0.48
CA GLN A 188 -4.86 -19.09 0.72
C GLN A 188 -5.90 -18.05 0.28
N VAL A 189 -5.72 -16.79 0.67
CA VAL A 189 -6.63 -15.69 0.30
C VAL A 189 -6.62 -15.44 -1.20
N VAL A 190 -5.43 -15.25 -1.78
CA VAL A 190 -5.29 -14.90 -3.21
C VAL A 190 -5.81 -16.03 -4.10
N SER A 191 -5.44 -17.29 -3.81
CA SER A 191 -5.91 -18.44 -4.61
C SER A 191 -7.42 -18.67 -4.49
N GLY A 192 -8.00 -18.33 -3.33
CA GLY A 192 -9.46 -18.33 -3.14
C GLY A 192 -10.15 -17.31 -4.04
N ARG A 193 -9.63 -16.08 -4.09
CA ARG A 193 -10.16 -15.00 -4.96
C ARG A 193 -10.08 -15.38 -6.43
N LEU A 194 -8.92 -15.83 -6.90
CA LEU A 194 -8.71 -16.21 -8.30
C LEU A 194 -9.65 -17.34 -8.76
N ARG A 195 -10.02 -18.27 -7.89
CA ARG A 195 -10.98 -19.34 -8.20
C ARG A 195 -12.43 -18.88 -8.25
N SER A 196 -12.79 -17.80 -7.58
CA SER A 196 -14.15 -17.26 -7.58
C SER A 196 -14.46 -16.38 -8.80
N GLU A 197 -13.46 -16.04 -9.61
CA GLU A 197 -13.58 -15.19 -10.81
C GLU A 197 -13.54 -16.02 -12.12
N ILE A 198 -13.35 -17.33 -12.01
CA ILE A 198 -13.46 -18.31 -13.10
C ILE A 198 -14.82 -19.00 -13.03
#